data_81783a2d9fdeda20a196cacdda4490e0
#
_entry.id   81783a2d9fdeda20a196cacdda4490e0
#
_cell.length_a   1.000
_cell.length_b   1.000
_cell.length_c   1.000
_cell.angle_alpha   90.00
_cell.angle_beta   90.00
_cell.angle_gamma   90.00
#
_symmetry.space_group_name_H-M   'P 1'
#
loop_
_entity.id
_entity.type
_entity.pdbx_description
1 polymer ?
#
loop_
_entity_poly.entity_id
_entity_poly.type
_entity_poly.pdbx_seq_one_letter_code
_entity_poly.pdbx_strand_id
1 'polypeptide(L)'
;LVLADALYAQAPFFNFLPAQRKHALVVLKDERRNLYQDAAGLFNLAPPIQGTFRSRDCLWWDFPDLGSWPEVKAPIRVIRSLETYSVRRQLDKKDEPQTSDWMWVTTLPAAQVPVARAVGFGHQRWDIENHGFNELVEGWHADHVLKHDPAAIECFLLMTFLAFILFHAFLYLNLKPALRQGKSKDFWAKVMAAEIYQDFIPCALSP
;
A
#
# COMPACT_ATOMS: atom_id res chain seq x y z
N LEU A 1 1.73 12.10 -0.61
CA LEU A 1 0.60 11.33 -0.10
C LEU A 1 1.12 10.26 0.86
N VAL A 2 0.48 10.10 2.02
CA VAL A 2 0.73 9.02 2.98
C VAL A 2 -0.53 8.14 3.03
N LEU A 3 -0.35 6.85 2.78
CA LEU A 3 -1.39 5.83 2.87
C LEU A 3 -1.22 5.10 4.21
N ALA A 4 -2.29 4.99 5.00
CA ALA A 4 -2.20 4.38 6.31
C ALA A 4 -3.44 3.55 6.66
N ASP A 5 -3.33 2.71 7.66
CA ASP A 5 -4.42 1.89 8.18
C ASP A 5 -5.35 2.70 9.10
N ALA A 6 -6.51 2.13 9.41
CA ALA A 6 -7.54 2.74 10.26
C ALA A 6 -7.02 3.21 11.65
N LEU A 7 -5.97 2.59 12.18
CA LEU A 7 -5.30 3.03 13.42
C LEU A 7 -4.77 4.47 13.34
N TYR A 8 -4.44 4.95 12.15
CA TYR A 8 -3.95 6.31 11.90
C TYR A 8 -5.08 7.31 11.60
N ALA A 9 -6.35 6.90 11.62
CA ALA A 9 -7.47 7.81 11.52
C ALA A 9 -7.62 8.60 12.84
N GLN A 10 -6.63 9.42 13.15
CA GLN A 10 -6.53 10.23 14.36
C GLN A 10 -6.20 11.69 14.05
N ALA A 11 -6.83 12.63 14.76
CA ALA A 11 -6.67 14.06 14.50
C ALA A 11 -5.21 14.54 14.57
N PRO A 12 -4.36 14.10 15.51
CA PRO A 12 -2.94 14.49 15.53
C PRO A 12 -2.22 14.14 14.21
N PHE A 13 -2.46 12.96 13.65
CA PHE A 13 -1.87 12.53 12.37
C PHE A 13 -2.37 13.39 11.20
N PHE A 14 -3.68 13.64 11.14
CA PHE A 14 -4.29 14.47 10.10
C PHE A 14 -3.91 15.94 10.20
N ASN A 15 -3.56 16.44 11.38
CA ASN A 15 -3.08 17.81 11.56
C ASN A 15 -1.57 17.94 11.30
N PHE A 16 -0.78 16.88 11.55
CA PHE A 16 0.66 16.86 11.32
C PHE A 16 1.01 16.86 9.83
N LEU A 17 0.36 16.03 9.01
CA LEU A 17 0.72 15.85 7.60
C LEU A 17 0.58 17.13 6.75
N PRO A 18 -0.50 17.91 6.83
CA PRO A 18 -0.61 19.17 6.09
C PRO A 18 0.48 20.18 6.46
N ALA A 19 0.90 20.23 7.74
CA ALA A 19 2.03 21.06 8.17
C ALA A 19 3.36 20.65 7.48
N GLN A 20 3.48 19.38 7.07
CA GLN A 20 4.60 18.87 6.27
C GLN A 20 4.32 18.93 4.76
N ARG A 21 3.30 19.64 4.30
CA ARG A 21 2.85 19.71 2.90
C ARG A 21 2.55 18.33 2.30
N LYS A 22 2.00 17.43 3.12
CA LYS A 22 1.61 16.08 2.73
C LYS A 22 0.11 15.86 2.97
N HIS A 23 -0.46 14.97 2.21
CA HIS A 23 -1.85 14.54 2.37
C HIS A 23 -1.90 13.15 2.99
N ALA A 24 -2.94 12.90 3.79
CA ALA A 24 -3.29 11.58 4.30
C ALA A 24 -4.39 10.95 3.45
N LEU A 25 -4.35 9.63 3.27
CA LEU A 25 -5.48 8.80 2.88
C LEU A 25 -5.45 7.57 3.75
N VAL A 26 -6.50 7.39 4.56
CA VAL A 26 -6.56 6.42 5.65
C VAL A 26 -7.87 5.64 5.57
N VAL A 27 -7.82 4.34 5.83
CA VAL A 27 -9.04 3.51 5.89
C VAL A 27 -9.91 3.96 7.06
N LEU A 28 -11.20 4.19 6.80
CA LEU A 28 -12.18 4.56 7.81
C LEU A 28 -13.03 3.33 8.15
N LYS A 29 -12.84 2.76 9.34
CA LYS A 29 -13.54 1.54 9.81
C LYS A 29 -14.30 1.73 11.12
N ASP A 30 -14.11 2.84 11.81
CA ASP A 30 -14.70 3.06 13.13
C ASP A 30 -16.13 3.55 13.02
N GLU A 31 -17.08 2.63 13.10
CA GLU A 31 -18.51 2.90 13.02
C GLU A 31 -19.04 3.81 14.15
N ARG A 32 -18.32 3.94 15.26
CA ARG A 32 -18.69 4.82 16.39
C ARG A 32 -18.26 6.26 16.19
N ARG A 33 -17.44 6.57 15.21
CA ARG A 33 -17.03 7.95 14.91
C ARG A 33 -18.16 8.70 14.22
N ASN A 34 -18.41 9.91 14.69
CA ASN A 34 -19.41 10.78 14.08
C ASN A 34 -19.18 10.94 12.58
N LEU A 35 -17.92 11.10 12.16
CA LEU A 35 -17.55 11.20 10.74
C LEU A 35 -18.04 9.99 9.93
N TYR A 36 -17.86 8.76 10.44
CA TYR A 36 -18.31 7.55 9.74
C TYR A 36 -19.83 7.53 9.61
N GLN A 37 -20.55 7.83 10.70
CA GLN A 37 -22.01 7.79 10.74
C GLN A 37 -22.63 8.86 9.84
N ASP A 38 -22.09 10.07 9.85
CA ASP A 38 -22.55 11.16 9.01
C ASP A 38 -22.28 10.88 7.52
N ALA A 39 -21.11 10.37 7.20
CA ALA A 39 -20.78 9.94 5.83
C ALA A 39 -21.71 8.81 5.37
N ALA A 40 -21.95 7.80 6.19
CA ALA A 40 -22.87 6.70 5.88
C ALA A 40 -24.32 7.20 5.66
N GLY A 41 -24.77 8.16 6.45
CA GLY A 41 -26.06 8.84 6.26
C GLY A 41 -26.13 9.55 4.90
N LEU A 42 -25.10 10.30 4.53
CA LEU A 42 -25.05 11.01 3.26
C LEU A 42 -25.00 10.06 2.04
N PHE A 43 -24.32 8.92 2.15
CA PHE A 43 -24.26 7.93 1.07
C PHE A 43 -25.64 7.36 0.73
N ASN A 44 -26.54 7.27 1.71
CA ASN A 44 -27.91 6.80 1.49
C ASN A 44 -28.79 7.85 0.77
N LEU A 45 -28.39 9.11 0.78
CA LEU A 45 -29.17 10.21 0.21
C LEU A 45 -28.71 10.59 -1.20
N ALA A 46 -27.48 10.25 -1.58
CA ALA A 46 -26.90 10.65 -2.86
C ALA A 46 -26.74 9.45 -3.80
N PRO A 47 -27.01 9.62 -5.11
CA PRO A 47 -26.75 8.58 -6.09
C PRO A 47 -25.23 8.33 -6.20
N PRO A 48 -24.81 7.06 -6.39
CA PRO A 48 -23.42 6.74 -6.59
C PRO A 48 -22.92 7.16 -7.98
N ILE A 49 -21.63 7.42 -8.06
CA ILE A 49 -20.90 7.56 -9.32
C ILE A 49 -20.53 6.15 -9.77
N GLN A 50 -20.97 5.75 -10.96
CA GLN A 50 -20.62 4.46 -11.54
C GLN A 50 -19.21 4.50 -12.16
N GLY A 51 -18.44 3.43 -11.99
CA GLY A 51 -17.12 3.31 -12.57
C GLY A 51 -16.57 1.90 -12.49
N THR A 52 -15.33 1.73 -12.93
CA THR A 52 -14.63 0.43 -12.87
C THR A 52 -13.24 0.61 -12.29
N PHE A 53 -12.80 -0.40 -11.54
CA PHE A 53 -11.44 -0.46 -11.00
C PHE A 53 -10.91 -1.89 -11.06
N ARG A 54 -9.79 -2.14 -11.77
CA ARG A 54 -9.16 -3.46 -11.92
C ARG A 54 -10.16 -4.57 -12.27
N SER A 55 -10.99 -4.37 -13.27
CA SER A 55 -12.05 -5.30 -13.72
C SER A 55 -13.16 -5.57 -12.68
N ARG A 56 -13.37 -4.65 -11.74
CA ARG A 56 -14.48 -4.65 -10.80
C ARG A 56 -15.46 -3.57 -11.17
N ASP A 57 -16.74 -3.86 -11.07
CA ASP A 57 -17.79 -2.85 -11.17
C ASP A 57 -17.88 -2.10 -9.84
N CYS A 58 -17.84 -0.79 -9.89
CA CYS A 58 -17.75 0.05 -8.71
C CYS A 58 -18.86 1.08 -8.65
N LEU A 59 -19.40 1.25 -7.44
CA LEU A 59 -20.24 2.37 -7.08
C LEU A 59 -19.47 3.23 -6.09
N TRP A 60 -19.24 4.51 -6.44
CA TRP A 60 -18.47 5.43 -5.63
C TRP A 60 -19.34 6.54 -5.07
N TRP A 61 -19.06 6.94 -3.84
CA TRP A 61 -19.55 8.15 -3.21
C TRP A 61 -18.35 8.97 -2.76
N ASP A 62 -18.44 10.27 -2.92
CA ASP A 62 -17.34 11.20 -2.70
C ASP A 62 -17.87 12.49 -2.09
N PHE A 63 -17.62 12.67 -0.80
CA PHE A 63 -18.07 13.83 -0.05
C PHE A 63 -16.89 14.65 0.44
N PRO A 64 -16.62 15.79 -0.18
CA PRO A 64 -15.63 16.74 0.31
C PRO A 64 -16.17 17.54 1.51
N ASP A 65 -15.24 18.13 2.27
CA ASP A 65 -15.50 19.15 3.28
C ASP A 65 -16.47 18.74 4.40
N LEU A 66 -16.38 17.47 4.86
CA LEU A 66 -17.14 17.01 6.00
C LEU A 66 -16.63 17.64 7.30
N GLY A 67 -17.54 18.30 8.04
CA GLY A 67 -17.24 18.98 9.30
C GLY A 67 -17.38 18.11 10.55
N SER A 68 -17.74 16.83 10.42
CA SER A 68 -18.06 15.92 11.54
C SER A 68 -16.83 15.47 12.34
N TRP A 69 -15.66 15.99 12.05
CA TRP A 69 -14.43 15.74 12.78
C TRP A 69 -13.74 17.06 13.17
N PRO A 70 -14.29 17.80 14.15
CA PRO A 70 -13.87 19.17 14.46
C PRO A 70 -12.41 19.29 14.96
N GLU A 71 -11.83 18.20 15.47
CA GLU A 71 -10.44 18.18 15.92
C GLU A 71 -9.43 18.22 14.75
N VAL A 72 -9.85 17.93 13.52
CA VAL A 72 -9.02 18.05 12.33
C VAL A 72 -9.23 19.41 11.70
N LYS A 73 -8.13 20.15 11.54
CA LYS A 73 -8.12 21.53 11.03
C LYS A 73 -8.23 21.61 9.51
N ALA A 74 -7.74 20.58 8.81
CA ALA A 74 -7.80 20.52 7.35
C ALA A 74 -9.19 20.07 6.87
N PRO A 75 -9.63 20.50 5.68
CA PRO A 75 -10.83 19.95 5.05
C PRO A 75 -10.74 18.42 4.92
N ILE A 76 -11.80 17.74 5.34
CA ILE A 76 -11.88 16.27 5.32
C ILE A 76 -12.81 15.82 4.20
N ARG A 77 -12.32 14.91 3.39
CA ARG A 77 -13.07 14.23 2.33
C ARG A 77 -13.24 12.77 2.70
N VAL A 78 -14.44 12.24 2.58
CA VAL A 78 -14.74 10.81 2.77
C VAL A 78 -15.17 10.21 1.44
N ILE A 79 -14.57 9.07 1.11
CA ILE A 79 -14.80 8.32 -0.12
C ILE A 79 -15.25 6.92 0.26
N ARG A 80 -16.33 6.43 -0.40
CA ARG A 80 -16.76 5.04 -0.32
C ARG A 80 -16.69 4.40 -1.69
N SER A 81 -16.27 3.14 -1.75
CA SER A 81 -16.29 2.29 -2.94
C SER A 81 -16.95 0.96 -2.61
N LEU A 82 -18.10 0.71 -3.22
CA LEU A 82 -18.74 -0.59 -3.21
C LEU A 82 -18.37 -1.29 -4.53
N GLU A 83 -17.66 -2.42 -4.43
CA GLU A 83 -17.05 -3.10 -5.57
C GLU A 83 -17.61 -4.50 -5.72
N THR A 84 -18.06 -4.84 -6.91
CA THR A 84 -18.56 -6.17 -7.26
C THR A 84 -17.62 -6.84 -8.25
N TYR A 85 -17.23 -8.07 -7.98
CA TYR A 85 -16.32 -8.86 -8.80
C TYR A 85 -16.62 -10.35 -8.67
N SER A 86 -16.16 -11.14 -9.63
CA SER A 86 -16.28 -12.61 -9.59
C SER A 86 -14.98 -13.25 -9.12
N VAL A 87 -15.09 -14.20 -8.20
CA VAL A 87 -13.98 -15.02 -7.74
C VAL A 87 -14.23 -16.47 -8.12
N ARG A 88 -13.27 -17.07 -8.80
CA ARG A 88 -13.35 -18.48 -9.15
C ARG A 88 -12.97 -19.34 -7.95
N ARG A 89 -13.92 -20.12 -7.46
CA ARG A 89 -13.67 -21.08 -6.37
C ARG A 89 -12.68 -22.17 -6.80
N GLN A 90 -11.74 -22.50 -5.94
CA GLN A 90 -10.73 -23.53 -6.22
C GLN A 90 -11.34 -24.95 -6.25
N LEU A 91 -12.35 -25.20 -5.42
CA LEU A 91 -12.93 -26.54 -5.23
C LEU A 91 -13.83 -26.98 -6.39
N ASP A 92 -14.74 -26.14 -6.84
CA ASP A 92 -15.76 -26.49 -7.86
C ASP A 92 -15.61 -25.73 -9.18
N LYS A 93 -14.59 -24.86 -9.25
CA LYS A 93 -14.26 -24.01 -10.40
C LYS A 93 -15.43 -23.12 -10.88
N LYS A 94 -16.43 -22.87 -10.03
CA LYS A 94 -17.53 -21.96 -10.31
C LYS A 94 -17.14 -20.52 -9.97
N ASP A 95 -17.63 -19.60 -10.79
CA ASP A 95 -17.48 -18.17 -10.53
C ASP A 95 -18.58 -17.73 -9.54
N GLU A 96 -18.16 -17.11 -8.45
CA GLU A 96 -19.04 -16.61 -7.41
C GLU A 96 -18.91 -15.10 -7.31
N PRO A 97 -20.03 -14.36 -7.39
CA PRO A 97 -19.98 -12.91 -7.21
C PRO A 97 -19.63 -12.58 -5.76
N GLN A 98 -18.70 -11.67 -5.59
CA GLN A 98 -18.31 -11.12 -4.30
C GLN A 98 -18.42 -9.61 -4.31
N THR A 99 -18.68 -9.05 -3.13
CA THR A 99 -18.79 -7.61 -2.93
C THR A 99 -17.82 -7.18 -1.83
N SER A 100 -17.11 -6.09 -2.04
CA SER A 100 -16.29 -5.46 -1.02
C SER A 100 -16.71 -4.01 -0.84
N ASP A 101 -16.76 -3.54 0.40
CA ASP A 101 -17.16 -2.19 0.78
C ASP A 101 -15.97 -1.50 1.48
N TRP A 102 -15.51 -0.44 0.89
CA TRP A 102 -14.35 0.30 1.34
C TRP A 102 -14.72 1.74 1.65
N MET A 103 -14.20 2.25 2.75
CA MET A 103 -14.35 3.65 3.10
C MET A 103 -13.00 4.23 3.49
N TRP A 104 -12.70 5.42 2.98
CA TRP A 104 -11.47 6.15 3.27
C TRP A 104 -11.77 7.58 3.65
N VAL A 105 -10.97 8.10 4.57
CA VAL A 105 -10.90 9.52 4.90
C VAL A 105 -9.58 10.10 4.41
N THR A 106 -9.65 11.30 3.81
CA THR A 106 -8.48 11.93 3.21
C THR A 106 -8.51 13.45 3.30
N THR A 107 -7.33 14.05 3.26
CA THR A 107 -7.14 15.50 3.07
C THR A 107 -6.86 15.88 1.60
N LEU A 108 -6.95 14.92 0.66
CA LEU A 108 -6.76 15.18 -0.78
C LEU A 108 -7.96 15.95 -1.33
N PRO A 109 -7.75 17.14 -1.93
CA PRO A 109 -8.83 17.91 -2.52
C PRO A 109 -9.47 17.16 -3.71
N ALA A 110 -10.80 17.13 -3.75
CA ALA A 110 -11.55 16.49 -4.85
C ALA A 110 -11.25 17.15 -6.22
N ALA A 111 -11.00 18.45 -6.23
CA ALA A 111 -10.64 19.19 -7.44
C ALA A 111 -9.28 18.76 -8.05
N GLN A 112 -8.36 18.25 -7.23
CA GLN A 112 -7.04 17.81 -7.69
C GLN A 112 -6.97 16.31 -8.00
N VAL A 113 -7.75 15.51 -7.26
CA VAL A 113 -7.71 14.05 -7.35
C VAL A 113 -9.11 13.50 -7.51
N PRO A 114 -9.50 13.07 -8.73
CA PRO A 114 -10.80 12.44 -8.98
C PRO A 114 -11.00 11.18 -8.13
N VAL A 115 -12.25 10.83 -7.83
CA VAL A 115 -12.62 9.69 -6.96
C VAL A 115 -11.98 8.37 -7.41
N ALA A 116 -11.99 8.05 -8.69
CA ALA A 116 -11.38 6.82 -9.22
C ALA A 116 -9.88 6.71 -8.89
N ARG A 117 -9.15 7.83 -8.95
CA ARG A 117 -7.73 7.88 -8.62
C ARG A 117 -7.50 7.76 -7.11
N ALA A 118 -8.36 8.38 -6.31
CA ALA A 118 -8.29 8.28 -4.86
C ALA A 118 -8.57 6.85 -4.37
N VAL A 119 -9.57 6.16 -4.95
CA VAL A 119 -9.84 4.72 -4.73
C VAL A 119 -8.61 3.89 -5.09
N GLY A 120 -7.99 4.16 -6.26
CA GLY A 120 -6.74 3.51 -6.65
C GLY A 120 -5.63 3.65 -5.61
N PHE A 121 -5.46 4.83 -5.03
CA PHE A 121 -4.50 5.05 -3.93
C PHE A 121 -4.91 4.28 -2.67
N GLY A 122 -6.19 4.26 -2.31
CA GLY A 122 -6.68 3.49 -1.17
C GLY A 122 -6.31 2.01 -1.24
N HIS A 123 -6.44 1.41 -2.42
CA HIS A 123 -6.05 0.03 -2.66
C HIS A 123 -4.54 -0.21 -2.63
N GLN A 124 -3.71 0.77 -3.00
CA GLN A 124 -2.25 0.65 -2.94
C GLN A 124 -1.71 0.47 -1.53
N ARG A 125 -2.46 0.81 -0.49
CA ARG A 125 -2.04 0.53 0.88
C ARG A 125 -1.75 -0.97 1.10
N TRP A 126 -2.54 -1.85 0.50
CA TRP A 126 -2.34 -3.29 0.61
C TRP A 126 -1.12 -3.82 -0.14
N ASP A 127 -0.56 -3.03 -1.05
CA ASP A 127 0.62 -3.45 -1.81
C ASP A 127 1.85 -3.60 -0.89
N ILE A 128 1.93 -2.85 0.23
CA ILE A 128 3.02 -3.01 1.19
C ILE A 128 2.95 -4.35 1.91
N GLU A 129 1.74 -4.82 2.26
CA GLU A 129 1.54 -6.12 2.92
C GLU A 129 1.70 -7.27 1.93
N ASN A 130 0.99 -7.20 0.80
CA ASN A 130 0.92 -8.30 -0.17
C ASN A 130 2.17 -8.45 -1.04
N HIS A 131 2.96 -7.40 -1.22
CA HIS A 131 4.17 -7.44 -2.03
C HIS A 131 5.42 -7.16 -1.20
N GLY A 132 5.43 -6.08 -0.41
CA GLY A 132 6.60 -5.67 0.35
C GLY A 132 6.94 -6.63 1.48
N PHE A 133 6.01 -6.88 2.40
CA PHE A 133 6.28 -7.76 3.53
C PHE A 133 6.39 -9.22 3.13
N ASN A 134 5.56 -9.71 2.21
CA ASN A 134 5.68 -11.07 1.72
C ASN A 134 7.03 -11.29 1.03
N GLU A 135 7.49 -10.35 0.23
CA GLU A 135 8.81 -10.45 -0.40
C GLU A 135 9.94 -10.41 0.63
N LEU A 136 9.83 -9.55 1.67
CA LEU A 136 10.81 -9.50 2.75
C LEU A 136 10.89 -10.82 3.53
N VAL A 137 9.75 -11.47 3.77
CA VAL A 137 9.70 -12.77 4.48
C VAL A 137 10.16 -13.91 3.58
N GLU A 138 9.54 -14.07 2.39
CA GLU A 138 9.79 -15.22 1.53
C GLU A 138 11.13 -15.15 0.80
N GLY A 139 11.54 -13.94 0.38
CA GLY A 139 12.75 -13.75 -0.43
C GLY A 139 13.98 -13.32 0.34
N TRP A 140 13.79 -12.63 1.47
CA TRP A 140 14.86 -12.03 2.25
C TRP A 140 14.96 -12.58 3.68
N HIS A 141 14.07 -13.51 4.05
CA HIS A 141 14.02 -14.15 5.35
C HIS A 141 14.04 -13.16 6.54
N ALA A 142 13.34 -12.03 6.39
CA ALA A 142 13.30 -10.97 7.40
C ALA A 142 12.63 -11.41 8.72
N ASP A 143 11.87 -12.49 8.70
CA ASP A 143 11.27 -13.14 9.87
C ASP A 143 12.22 -14.13 10.59
N HIS A 144 13.39 -14.41 10.01
CA HIS A 144 14.34 -15.36 10.60
C HIS A 144 15.15 -14.70 11.72
N VAL A 145 15.05 -15.25 12.91
CA VAL A 145 15.79 -14.79 14.09
C VAL A 145 17.09 -15.56 14.22
N LEU A 146 18.20 -14.92 13.85
CA LEU A 146 19.54 -15.52 13.96
C LEU A 146 20.06 -15.59 15.40
N LYS A 147 19.65 -14.65 16.25
CA LYS A 147 20.03 -14.55 17.65
C LYS A 147 18.94 -13.83 18.44
N HIS A 148 18.61 -14.33 19.64
CA HIS A 148 17.59 -13.73 20.52
C HIS A 148 18.14 -12.55 21.36
N ASP A 149 18.91 -11.69 20.75
CA ASP A 149 19.40 -10.44 21.32
C ASP A 149 18.71 -9.27 20.63
N PRO A 150 18.08 -8.33 21.35
CA PRO A 150 17.32 -7.24 20.73
C PRO A 150 18.15 -6.38 19.76
N ALA A 151 19.41 -6.05 20.12
CA ALA A 151 20.26 -5.26 19.26
C ALA A 151 20.68 -6.03 17.99
N ALA A 152 20.91 -7.34 18.12
CA ALA A 152 21.22 -8.19 16.96
C ALA A 152 20.00 -8.31 16.00
N ILE A 153 18.78 -8.43 16.54
CA ILE A 153 17.55 -8.45 15.76
C ILE A 153 17.38 -7.12 15.00
N GLU A 154 17.51 -6.01 15.69
CA GLU A 154 17.40 -4.68 15.09
C GLU A 154 18.45 -4.50 13.98
N CYS A 155 19.71 -4.82 14.24
CA CYS A 155 20.79 -4.72 13.26
C CYS A 155 20.51 -5.58 12.04
N PHE A 156 20.07 -6.83 12.21
CA PHE A 156 19.71 -7.72 11.10
C PHE A 156 18.58 -7.18 10.26
N LEU A 157 17.50 -6.67 10.89
CA LEU A 157 16.38 -6.10 10.18
C LEU A 157 16.78 -4.84 9.40
N LEU A 158 17.56 -3.94 9.99
CA LEU A 158 18.05 -2.73 9.32
C LEU A 158 18.94 -3.07 8.11
N MET A 159 19.83 -4.06 8.25
CA MET A 159 20.67 -4.53 7.15
C MET A 159 19.84 -5.19 6.04
N THR A 160 18.83 -5.96 6.38
CA THR A 160 17.90 -6.59 5.42
C THR A 160 17.12 -5.52 4.66
N PHE A 161 16.58 -4.51 5.35
CA PHE A 161 15.90 -3.40 4.69
C PHE A 161 16.82 -2.58 3.79
N LEU A 162 18.04 -2.33 4.21
CA LEU A 162 19.02 -1.63 3.40
C LEU A 162 19.33 -2.42 2.12
N ALA A 163 19.61 -3.71 2.24
CA ALA A 163 19.88 -4.59 1.11
C ALA A 163 18.67 -4.68 0.15
N PHE A 164 17.46 -4.80 0.70
CA PHE A 164 16.21 -4.79 -0.05
C PHE A 164 16.04 -3.49 -0.86
N ILE A 165 16.28 -2.34 -0.24
CA ILE A 165 16.18 -1.03 -0.91
C ILE A 165 17.22 -0.90 -2.01
N LEU A 166 18.47 -1.27 -1.76
CA LEU A 166 19.56 -1.21 -2.74
C LEU A 166 19.30 -2.14 -3.92
N PHE A 167 18.84 -3.35 -3.67
CA PHE A 167 18.48 -4.31 -4.71
C PHE A 167 17.35 -3.78 -5.59
N HIS A 168 16.29 -3.24 -5.02
CA HIS A 168 15.18 -2.66 -5.78
C HIS A 168 15.60 -1.41 -6.54
N ALA A 169 16.43 -0.57 -5.95
CA ALA A 169 17.01 0.59 -6.64
C ALA A 169 17.84 0.14 -7.86
N PHE A 170 18.67 -0.90 -7.71
CA PHE A 170 19.39 -1.48 -8.84
C PHE A 170 18.44 -1.98 -9.92
N LEU A 171 17.46 -2.80 -9.57
CA LEU A 171 16.51 -3.37 -10.53
C LEU A 171 15.72 -2.32 -11.31
N TYR A 172 15.23 -1.29 -10.61
CA TYR A 172 14.26 -0.37 -11.20
C TYR A 172 14.88 0.93 -11.73
N LEU A 173 16.00 1.36 -11.19
CA LEU A 173 16.66 2.60 -11.60
C LEU A 173 17.88 2.36 -12.53
N ASN A 174 18.59 1.24 -12.36
CA ASN A 174 19.82 0.98 -13.10
C ASN A 174 19.65 -0.06 -14.22
N LEU A 175 18.84 -1.10 -13.96
CA LEU A 175 18.67 -2.16 -14.96
C LEU A 175 17.63 -1.78 -16.02
N LYS A 176 18.02 -1.82 -17.30
CA LYS A 176 17.12 -1.51 -18.41
C LYS A 176 15.89 -2.43 -18.41
N PRO A 177 14.67 -1.92 -18.68
CA PRO A 177 13.44 -2.72 -18.68
C PRO A 177 13.50 -3.98 -19.55
N ALA A 178 14.14 -3.89 -20.73
CA ALA A 178 14.30 -5.02 -21.63
C ALA A 178 15.10 -6.19 -21.04
N LEU A 179 16.07 -5.91 -20.16
CA LEU A 179 16.86 -6.95 -19.48
C LEU A 179 16.06 -7.63 -18.37
N ARG A 180 15.12 -6.91 -17.74
CA ARG A 180 14.25 -7.45 -16.69
C ARG A 180 13.17 -8.39 -17.23
N GLN A 181 12.80 -8.22 -18.49
CA GLN A 181 11.71 -8.98 -19.10
C GLN A 181 12.01 -10.48 -19.09
N GLY A 182 11.09 -11.30 -18.57
CA GLY A 182 11.22 -12.76 -18.52
C GLY A 182 12.20 -13.29 -17.46
N LYS A 183 12.72 -12.43 -16.58
CA LYS A 183 13.62 -12.81 -15.48
C LYS A 183 12.98 -12.53 -14.12
N SER A 184 13.12 -13.46 -13.17
CA SER A 184 12.64 -13.27 -11.81
C SER A 184 13.56 -12.37 -10.99
N LYS A 185 13.04 -11.83 -9.87
CA LYS A 185 13.86 -11.10 -8.91
C LYS A 185 14.95 -11.99 -8.31
N ASP A 186 14.63 -13.25 -8.00
CA ASP A 186 15.60 -14.26 -7.50
C ASP A 186 16.77 -14.47 -8.48
N PHE A 187 16.48 -14.54 -9.79
CA PHE A 187 17.55 -14.60 -10.79
C PHE A 187 18.53 -13.41 -10.66
N TRP A 188 18.01 -12.21 -10.55
CA TRP A 188 18.85 -11.01 -10.44
C TRP A 188 19.58 -10.92 -9.10
N ALA A 189 18.97 -11.38 -8.01
CA ALA A 189 19.64 -11.46 -6.71
C ALA A 189 20.85 -12.41 -6.78
N LYS A 190 20.70 -13.57 -7.43
CA LYS A 190 21.80 -14.51 -7.64
C LYS A 190 22.91 -13.95 -8.53
N VAL A 191 22.56 -13.24 -9.59
CA VAL A 191 23.55 -12.55 -10.45
C VAL A 191 24.34 -11.51 -9.65
N MET A 192 23.64 -10.65 -8.90
CA MET A 192 24.31 -9.64 -8.06
C MET A 192 25.22 -10.29 -7.00
N ALA A 193 24.74 -11.34 -6.35
CA ALA A 193 25.56 -12.07 -5.38
C ALA A 193 26.84 -12.65 -6.03
N ALA A 194 26.70 -13.24 -7.22
CA ALA A 194 27.86 -13.79 -7.95
C ALA A 194 28.88 -12.71 -8.32
N GLU A 195 28.44 -11.55 -8.80
CA GLU A 195 29.32 -10.41 -9.11
C GLU A 195 30.05 -9.90 -7.86
N ILE A 196 29.32 -9.71 -6.76
CA ILE A 196 29.92 -9.30 -5.49
C ILE A 196 30.97 -10.32 -5.01
N TYR A 197 30.67 -11.62 -5.13
CA TYR A 197 31.62 -12.65 -4.71
C TYR A 197 32.86 -12.69 -5.61
N GLN A 198 32.73 -12.43 -6.90
CA GLN A 198 33.88 -12.37 -7.81
C GLN A 198 34.84 -11.23 -7.46
N ASP A 199 34.29 -10.07 -7.08
CA ASP A 199 35.10 -8.90 -6.66
C ASP A 199 35.82 -9.14 -5.31
N PHE A 200 35.29 -10.02 -4.46
CA PHE A 200 35.90 -10.38 -3.17
C PHE A 200 36.85 -11.58 -3.21
N ILE A 201 36.89 -12.34 -4.31
CA ILE A 201 37.92 -13.39 -4.47
C ILE A 201 39.24 -12.69 -4.85
N PRO A 202 40.23 -12.60 -3.94
CA PRO A 202 41.53 -12.03 -4.33
C PRO A 202 42.07 -12.84 -5.50
N CYS A 203 42.74 -12.20 -6.45
CA CYS A 203 43.52 -12.79 -7.53
C CYS A 203 44.72 -13.67 -7.03
N ALA A 204 44.52 -14.42 -5.96
CA ALA A 204 45.53 -15.25 -5.29
C ALA A 204 45.62 -16.68 -5.86
N LEU A 205 44.91 -16.99 -6.95
CA LEU A 205 44.98 -18.28 -7.60
C LEU A 205 45.28 -18.14 -9.09
N SER A 206 46.21 -17.25 -9.44
CA SER A 206 46.93 -17.40 -10.73
C SER A 206 48.20 -18.19 -10.46
N PRO A 207 48.42 -19.32 -11.15
CA PRO A 207 49.60 -20.16 -10.98
C PRO A 207 50.89 -19.46 -11.36
#